data_a20590dfd50322a390b280a5520d4fe3
#
_entry.id   a20590dfd50322a390b280a5520d4fe3
#
_cell.length_a   1.000
_cell.length_b   1.000
_cell.length_c   1.000
_cell.angle_alpha   90.00
_cell.angle_beta   90.00
_cell.angle_gamma   90.00
#
_symmetry.space_group_name_H-M   'P 1'
#
loop_
_entity.id
_entity.type
_entity.pdbx_description
1 polymer ?
#
loop_
_entity_poly.entity_id
_entity_poly.type
_entity_poly.pdbx_seq_one_letter_code
_entity_poly.pdbx_strand_id
1 'polypeptide(L)'
;MARHFLSKALRYAYLHGWLYRRIADIHRRRVHAIRRRGPGNPVKVVFFAMSVSMWRYQHLYELMSRDSRFETHIVISPSIDYAREQQQRDAQALRNYFNEHGTPFVDFDLDCAVDVKSRFDPDVVFYPQPYEHLLTPKHDCTAYYDRLVCYYPYAFWTSKGKWSYNFHFHNLAWRLYYSTRMHLKEAQNTACNRGRNVRVVGYPNADDYLKQDFNESVWKLINDGVRRKRIIWAPHYSITPEFGLVPRSQFLSLAEPMLRLAREQHDAIQVAFKPHPRLLTELYRHPEWGRERADAYYRSWAEGENTQVETGEFVDLFMTSDAMIHDSGSFAVEYHYSLNPVMFTSPDLEPLLATQSEFGRTAYKLHYQGRDMSEVEAFVRDVVLGGHDTMRSWREWFFNEHLLPPGGKTVAQNTLDDLAWSLFDEPLE
;
A
#
# COMPACT_ATOMS: atom_id res chain seq x y z
N MET A 1 3.60 -38.07 24.11
CA MET A 1 3.85 -36.71 23.59
C MET A 1 2.73 -36.19 22.65
N ALA A 2 2.22 -36.94 21.67
CA ALA A 2 1.18 -36.47 20.73
C ALA A 2 -0.15 -36.02 21.39
N ARG A 3 -0.66 -36.73 22.42
CA ARG A 3 -1.88 -36.35 23.16
C ARG A 3 -1.75 -35.04 23.94
N HIS A 4 -0.55 -34.64 24.40
CA HIS A 4 -0.31 -33.42 25.13
C HIS A 4 -0.23 -32.21 24.21
N PHE A 5 0.30 -32.38 22.98
CA PHE A 5 0.34 -31.36 21.93
C PHE A 5 -1.06 -31.04 21.37
N LEU A 6 -1.87 -32.09 21.11
CA LEU A 6 -3.27 -31.92 20.68
C LEU A 6 -4.12 -31.19 21.73
N SER A 7 -3.90 -31.43 23.03
CA SER A 7 -4.63 -30.73 24.09
C SER A 7 -4.26 -29.24 24.19
N LYS A 8 -2.99 -28.86 23.96
CA LYS A 8 -2.55 -27.47 23.91
C LYS A 8 -3.13 -26.74 22.68
N ALA A 9 -3.07 -27.35 21.49
CA ALA A 9 -3.62 -26.79 20.27
C ALA A 9 -5.15 -26.60 20.35
N LEU A 10 -5.87 -27.55 20.92
CA LEU A 10 -7.32 -27.46 21.14
C LEU A 10 -7.68 -26.39 22.18
N ARG A 11 -6.92 -26.27 23.27
CA ARG A 11 -7.10 -25.19 24.26
C ARG A 11 -6.83 -23.82 23.65
N TYR A 12 -5.79 -23.70 22.86
CA TYR A 12 -5.45 -22.47 22.14
C TYR A 12 -6.58 -22.08 21.18
N ALA A 13 -7.04 -22.99 20.33
CA ALA A 13 -8.15 -22.76 19.41
C ALA A 13 -9.47 -22.40 20.14
N TYR A 14 -9.74 -23.04 21.28
CA TYR A 14 -10.92 -22.77 22.11
C TYR A 14 -10.87 -21.37 22.74
N LEU A 15 -9.72 -20.99 23.33
CA LEU A 15 -9.53 -19.68 23.94
C LEU A 15 -9.61 -18.52 22.92
N HIS A 16 -9.02 -18.71 21.73
CA HIS A 16 -9.12 -17.74 20.64
C HIS A 16 -10.55 -17.66 20.10
N GLY A 17 -11.23 -18.77 19.89
CA GLY A 17 -12.62 -18.77 19.46
C GLY A 17 -13.57 -18.09 20.44
N TRP A 18 -13.33 -18.26 21.76
CA TRP A 18 -14.08 -17.57 22.81
C TRP A 18 -13.79 -16.06 22.80
N LEU A 19 -12.51 -15.66 22.69
CA LEU A 19 -12.12 -14.25 22.64
C LEU A 19 -12.76 -13.54 21.45
N TYR A 20 -12.69 -14.15 20.26
CA TYR A 20 -13.28 -13.57 19.05
C TYR A 20 -14.79 -13.36 19.17
N ARG A 21 -15.51 -14.33 19.76
CA ARG A 21 -16.95 -14.20 20.03
C ARG A 21 -17.23 -13.08 21.03
N ARG A 22 -16.47 -13.01 22.13
CA ARG A 22 -16.62 -11.96 23.14
C ARG A 22 -16.41 -10.56 22.56
N ILE A 23 -15.39 -10.37 21.74
CA ILE A 23 -15.13 -9.08 21.08
C ILE A 23 -16.24 -8.76 20.08
N ALA A 24 -16.68 -9.72 19.27
CA ALA A 24 -17.81 -9.53 18.37
C ALA A 24 -19.11 -9.12 19.12
N ASP A 25 -19.34 -9.65 20.32
CA ASP A 25 -20.48 -9.26 21.18
C ASP A 25 -20.32 -7.83 21.71
N ILE A 26 -19.10 -7.42 22.05
CA ILE A 26 -18.80 -6.03 22.44
C ILE A 26 -19.10 -5.09 21.26
N HIS A 27 -18.64 -5.42 20.06
CA HIS A 27 -18.91 -4.63 18.87
C HIS A 27 -20.40 -4.51 18.58
N ARG A 28 -21.17 -5.60 18.65
CA ARG A 28 -22.62 -5.55 18.47
C ARG A 28 -23.29 -4.61 19.48
N ARG A 29 -22.93 -4.70 20.75
CA ARG A 29 -23.48 -3.80 21.79
C ARG A 29 -23.12 -2.35 21.54
N ARG A 30 -21.90 -2.07 21.04
CA ARG A 30 -21.47 -0.71 20.70
C ARG A 30 -22.27 -0.15 19.53
N VAL A 31 -22.43 -0.90 18.45
CA VAL A 31 -23.29 -0.52 17.32
C VAL A 31 -24.72 -0.21 17.82
N HIS A 32 -25.31 -1.08 18.64
CA HIS A 32 -26.63 -0.79 19.22
C HIS A 32 -26.67 0.46 20.09
N ALA A 33 -25.60 0.76 20.83
CA ALA A 33 -25.50 1.96 21.65
C ALA A 33 -25.44 3.23 20.76
N ILE A 34 -24.65 3.18 19.68
CA ILE A 34 -24.56 4.28 18.70
C ILE A 34 -25.94 4.55 18.08
N ARG A 35 -26.61 3.53 17.55
CA ARG A 35 -27.94 3.65 16.94
C ARG A 35 -28.98 4.27 17.89
N ARG A 36 -28.86 4.04 19.20
CA ARG A 36 -29.76 4.59 20.21
C ARG A 36 -29.44 6.02 20.63
N ARG A 37 -28.28 6.58 20.31
CA ARG A 37 -27.92 7.96 20.69
C ARG A 37 -28.81 9.01 20.03
N GLY A 38 -29.37 8.70 18.86
CA GLY A 38 -30.19 9.59 18.09
C GLY A 38 -29.41 10.72 17.39
N PRO A 39 -30.11 11.50 16.55
CA PRO A 39 -29.50 12.61 15.83
C PRO A 39 -28.96 13.68 16.79
N GLY A 40 -27.86 14.32 16.42
CA GLY A 40 -27.16 15.33 17.23
C GLY A 40 -26.04 14.81 18.12
N ASN A 41 -25.83 13.49 18.15
CA ASN A 41 -24.70 12.86 18.86
C ASN A 41 -23.77 12.16 17.84
N PRO A 42 -22.80 12.86 17.27
CA PRO A 42 -21.97 12.30 16.22
C PRO A 42 -21.18 11.08 16.67
N VAL A 43 -20.90 10.17 15.74
CA VAL A 43 -19.99 9.05 15.92
C VAL A 43 -18.56 9.58 15.95
N LYS A 44 -17.86 9.35 17.02
CA LYS A 44 -16.48 9.82 17.20
C LYS A 44 -15.50 8.85 16.53
N VAL A 45 -14.74 9.35 15.58
CA VAL A 45 -13.83 8.57 14.76
C VAL A 45 -12.40 9.06 14.90
N VAL A 46 -11.48 8.16 15.22
CA VAL A 46 -10.06 8.45 15.27
C VAL A 46 -9.31 7.66 14.19
N PHE A 47 -8.47 8.36 13.45
CA PHE A 47 -7.53 7.79 12.50
C PHE A 47 -6.11 7.88 13.06
N PHE A 48 -5.43 6.76 13.24
CA PHE A 48 -4.01 6.76 13.57
C PHE A 48 -3.18 6.85 12.30
N ALA A 49 -2.25 7.82 12.24
CA ALA A 49 -1.32 8.02 11.13
C ALA A 49 0.11 7.68 11.59
N MET A 50 0.72 6.66 10.98
CA MET A 50 2.05 6.16 11.35
C MET A 50 3.16 6.71 10.44
N SER A 51 2.91 6.78 9.14
CA SER A 51 3.78 7.39 8.13
C SER A 51 2.95 7.79 6.92
N VAL A 52 3.45 8.70 6.08
CA VAL A 52 2.78 9.10 4.83
C VAL A 52 2.57 7.89 3.92
N SER A 53 3.58 7.02 3.79
CA SER A 53 3.50 5.82 2.95
C SER A 53 2.43 4.80 3.37
N MET A 54 1.94 4.87 4.61
CA MET A 54 0.86 4.02 5.13
C MET A 54 -0.46 4.78 5.31
N TRP A 55 -0.50 6.08 5.07
CA TRP A 55 -1.73 6.88 5.13
C TRP A 55 -2.60 6.56 3.91
N ARG A 56 -3.79 6.01 4.15
CA ARG A 56 -4.73 5.55 3.12
C ARG A 56 -6.13 6.09 3.34
N TYR A 57 -6.27 7.10 4.20
CA TYR A 57 -7.57 7.52 4.70
C TYR A 57 -7.96 8.93 4.28
N GLN A 58 -7.16 9.63 3.45
CA GLN A 58 -7.39 11.04 3.12
C GLN A 58 -8.79 11.27 2.55
N HIS A 59 -9.16 10.55 1.51
CA HIS A 59 -10.47 10.70 0.88
C HIS A 59 -11.64 10.33 1.81
N LEU A 60 -11.48 9.26 2.60
CA LEU A 60 -12.49 8.88 3.59
C LEU A 60 -12.63 9.93 4.70
N TYR A 61 -11.49 10.44 5.21
CA TYR A 61 -11.50 11.49 6.21
C TYR A 61 -12.22 12.74 5.70
N GLU A 62 -11.94 13.18 4.47
CA GLU A 62 -12.59 14.33 3.85
C GLU A 62 -14.09 14.15 3.69
N LEU A 63 -14.56 12.97 3.28
CA LEU A 63 -15.99 12.69 3.20
C LEU A 63 -16.63 12.70 4.59
N MET A 64 -16.03 12.02 5.56
CA MET A 64 -16.56 11.94 6.92
C MET A 64 -16.54 13.30 7.64
N SER A 65 -15.51 14.13 7.43
CA SER A 65 -15.42 15.45 8.05
C SER A 65 -16.51 16.44 7.59
N ARG A 66 -17.11 16.20 6.40
CA ARG A 66 -18.22 16.99 5.87
C ARG A 66 -19.61 16.43 6.27
N ASP A 67 -19.66 15.25 6.86
CA ASP A 67 -20.88 14.59 7.28
C ASP A 67 -21.10 14.82 8.78
N SER A 68 -22.12 15.58 9.14
CA SER A 68 -22.44 15.96 10.53
C SER A 68 -22.72 14.78 11.46
N ARG A 69 -22.91 13.56 10.93
CA ARG A 69 -23.06 12.34 11.73
C ARG A 69 -21.75 11.85 12.33
N PHE A 70 -20.58 12.39 11.88
CA PHE A 70 -19.26 12.00 12.35
C PHE A 70 -18.48 13.19 12.94
N GLU A 71 -17.72 12.91 14.00
CA GLU A 71 -16.71 13.79 14.57
C GLU A 71 -15.35 13.11 14.37
N THR A 72 -14.52 13.64 13.46
CA THR A 72 -13.30 12.97 13.00
C THR A 72 -12.03 13.62 13.57
N HIS A 73 -11.08 12.79 13.99
CA HIS A 73 -9.77 13.23 14.50
C HIS A 73 -8.66 12.38 13.88
N ILE A 74 -7.55 13.03 13.49
CA ILE A 74 -6.31 12.35 13.09
C ILE A 74 -5.31 12.46 14.22
N VAL A 75 -4.65 11.37 14.56
CA VAL A 75 -3.59 11.32 15.57
C VAL A 75 -2.31 10.78 14.95
N ILE A 76 -1.26 11.61 14.92
CA ILE A 76 0.07 11.16 14.46
C ILE A 76 0.66 10.23 15.52
N SER A 77 1.06 9.04 15.10
CA SER A 77 1.63 8.00 15.98
C SER A 77 2.63 7.13 15.20
N PRO A 78 3.90 7.57 15.08
CA PRO A 78 4.95 6.79 14.42
C PRO A 78 5.21 5.46 15.13
N SER A 79 5.83 4.51 14.41
CA SER A 79 6.16 3.20 14.95
C SER A 79 7.24 3.30 16.03
N ILE A 80 7.00 2.67 17.19
CA ILE A 80 7.98 2.57 18.28
C ILE A 80 9.11 1.60 18.00
N ASP A 81 8.98 0.73 16.98
CA ASP A 81 10.06 -0.17 16.55
C ASP A 81 11.19 0.56 15.80
N TYR A 82 10.94 1.81 15.39
CA TYR A 82 11.95 2.62 14.73
C TYR A 82 12.79 3.43 15.72
N ALA A 83 14.04 3.70 15.36
CA ALA A 83 14.89 4.62 16.10
C ALA A 83 14.20 6.00 16.24
N ARG A 84 14.52 6.74 17.32
CA ARG A 84 13.88 8.03 17.66
C ARG A 84 13.96 9.05 16.50
N GLU A 85 15.08 9.07 15.81
CA GLU A 85 15.29 9.95 14.65
C GLU A 85 14.36 9.60 13.47
N GLN A 86 14.06 8.31 13.27
CA GLN A 86 13.11 7.89 12.24
C GLN A 86 11.67 8.23 12.64
N GLN A 87 11.31 8.04 13.90
CA GLN A 87 10.00 8.46 14.41
C GLN A 87 9.77 9.96 14.20
N GLN A 88 10.79 10.78 14.45
CA GLN A 88 10.72 12.24 14.22
C GLN A 88 10.57 12.58 12.74
N ARG A 89 11.32 11.88 11.85
CA ARG A 89 11.20 12.08 10.40
C ARG A 89 9.80 11.72 9.90
N ASP A 90 9.26 10.58 10.34
CA ASP A 90 7.91 10.13 9.93
C ASP A 90 6.84 11.10 10.43
N ALA A 91 6.94 11.56 11.69
CA ALA A 91 6.03 12.57 12.24
C ALA A 91 6.13 13.90 11.48
N GLN A 92 7.35 14.35 11.14
CA GLN A 92 7.53 15.60 10.38
C GLN A 92 6.97 15.49 8.96
N ALA A 93 7.17 14.37 8.30
CA ALA A 93 6.60 14.12 6.98
C ALA A 93 5.06 14.14 7.01
N LEU A 94 4.43 13.53 8.03
CA LEU A 94 2.99 13.58 8.23
C LEU A 94 2.48 15.00 8.52
N ARG A 95 3.19 15.80 9.34
CA ARG A 95 2.84 17.22 9.59
C ARG A 95 2.83 18.01 8.29
N ASN A 96 3.87 17.85 7.47
CA ASN A 96 3.97 18.53 6.18
C ASN A 96 2.80 18.13 5.28
N TYR A 97 2.56 16.83 5.14
CA TYR A 97 1.46 16.27 4.34
C TYR A 97 0.11 16.83 4.78
N PHE A 98 -0.23 16.77 6.06
CA PHE A 98 -1.52 17.26 6.54
C PHE A 98 -1.67 18.77 6.43
N ASN A 99 -0.59 19.54 6.64
CA ASN A 99 -0.61 21.00 6.44
C ASN A 99 -0.83 21.37 4.97
N GLU A 100 -0.19 20.67 4.02
CA GLU A 100 -0.38 20.88 2.58
C GLU A 100 -1.82 20.57 2.14
N HIS A 101 -2.48 19.61 2.79
CA HIS A 101 -3.89 19.25 2.53
C HIS A 101 -4.89 20.06 3.38
N GLY A 102 -4.44 20.98 4.21
CA GLY A 102 -5.33 21.72 5.14
C GLY A 102 -6.07 20.84 6.13
N THR A 103 -5.51 19.68 6.47
CA THR A 103 -6.12 18.64 7.30
C THR A 103 -5.70 18.80 8.76
N PRO A 104 -6.61 19.07 9.71
CA PRO A 104 -6.26 19.17 11.12
C PRO A 104 -5.86 17.83 11.73
N PHE A 105 -4.88 17.86 12.61
CA PHE A 105 -4.36 16.66 13.29
C PHE A 105 -3.95 16.96 14.73
N VAL A 106 -3.87 15.89 15.53
CA VAL A 106 -3.24 15.90 16.86
C VAL A 106 -1.79 15.46 16.67
N ASP A 107 -0.89 16.33 17.09
CA ASP A 107 0.54 16.12 16.91
C ASP A 107 1.12 15.05 17.82
N PHE A 108 2.25 14.50 17.41
CA PHE A 108 3.01 13.50 18.14
C PHE A 108 4.03 14.15 19.07
N ASP A 109 3.98 13.76 20.33
CA ASP A 109 5.02 14.03 21.32
C ASP A 109 5.68 12.71 21.72
N LEU A 110 7.01 12.64 21.54
CA LEU A 110 7.82 11.47 21.86
C LEU A 110 7.76 11.08 23.35
N ASP A 111 7.64 12.06 24.20
CA ASP A 111 7.73 11.88 25.66
C ASP A 111 6.34 11.80 26.31
N CYS A 112 5.29 12.24 25.62
CA CYS A 112 3.93 12.28 26.14
C CYS A 112 2.88 11.94 25.09
N ALA A 113 2.66 10.64 24.83
CA ALA A 113 1.59 10.22 23.93
C ALA A 113 0.21 10.62 24.51
N VAL A 114 -0.59 11.27 23.66
CA VAL A 114 -1.97 11.68 23.98
C VAL A 114 -2.78 10.45 24.41
N ASP A 115 -3.52 10.56 25.48
CA ASP A 115 -4.51 9.55 25.86
C ASP A 115 -5.79 9.75 25.03
N VAL A 116 -5.83 9.05 23.88
CA VAL A 116 -6.92 9.17 22.90
C VAL A 116 -8.26 8.70 23.48
N LYS A 117 -8.25 7.66 24.34
CA LYS A 117 -9.49 7.20 24.98
C LYS A 117 -10.06 8.25 25.94
N SER A 118 -9.22 8.84 26.77
CA SER A 118 -9.66 9.86 27.73
C SER A 118 -10.03 11.17 27.04
N ARG A 119 -9.33 11.54 25.95
CA ARG A 119 -9.54 12.82 25.28
C ARG A 119 -10.74 12.82 24.34
N PHE A 120 -10.92 11.75 23.56
CA PHE A 120 -11.91 11.70 22.48
C PHE A 120 -13.01 10.67 22.73
N ASP A 121 -12.76 9.64 23.54
CA ASP A 121 -13.65 8.48 23.75
C ASP A 121 -14.22 7.94 22.41
N PRO A 122 -13.37 7.47 21.47
CA PRO A 122 -13.77 7.15 20.13
C PRO A 122 -14.72 5.96 20.08
N ASP A 123 -15.69 6.00 19.16
CA ASP A 123 -16.55 4.87 18.82
C ASP A 123 -15.87 3.97 17.79
N VAL A 124 -15.27 4.59 16.76
CA VAL A 124 -14.60 3.95 15.65
C VAL A 124 -13.14 4.36 15.61
N VAL A 125 -12.25 3.43 15.33
CA VAL A 125 -10.80 3.70 15.23
C VAL A 125 -10.23 3.06 13.98
N PHE A 126 -9.57 3.83 13.13
CA PHE A 126 -8.88 3.35 11.94
C PHE A 126 -7.38 3.17 12.20
N TYR A 127 -6.86 1.99 11.86
CA TYR A 127 -5.44 1.64 12.01
C TYR A 127 -4.70 1.61 10.69
N PRO A 128 -3.44 2.13 10.64
CA PRO A 128 -2.64 2.18 9.41
C PRO A 128 -2.04 0.82 9.03
N GLN A 129 -2.06 -0.17 9.93
CA GLN A 129 -1.40 -1.47 9.76
C GLN A 129 -2.01 -2.52 10.72
N PRO A 130 -1.88 -3.85 10.42
CA PRO A 130 -2.53 -4.91 11.19
C PRO A 130 -1.63 -5.56 12.27
N TYR A 131 -0.52 -4.94 12.64
CA TYR A 131 0.45 -5.54 13.58
C TYR A 131 0.27 -4.95 14.96
N GLU A 132 0.20 -5.82 15.97
CA GLU A 132 0.15 -5.45 17.38
C GLU A 132 1.52 -4.96 17.87
N HIS A 133 1.52 -4.05 18.84
CA HIS A 133 2.71 -3.54 19.53
C HIS A 133 3.67 -2.67 18.69
N LEU A 134 3.20 -2.12 17.57
CA LEU A 134 3.99 -1.17 16.77
C LEU A 134 3.75 0.29 17.12
N LEU A 135 2.65 0.62 17.79
CA LEU A 135 2.37 1.96 18.29
C LEU A 135 2.60 2.02 19.80
N THR A 136 2.64 3.22 20.37
CA THR A 136 2.76 3.36 21.83
C THR A 136 1.60 2.61 22.52
N PRO A 137 1.75 2.10 23.75
CA PRO A 137 0.71 1.31 24.40
C PRO A 137 -0.67 1.99 24.47
N LYS A 138 -0.71 3.34 24.54
CA LYS A 138 -1.95 4.12 24.50
C LYS A 138 -2.60 4.20 23.13
N HIS A 139 -1.86 3.96 22.05
CA HIS A 139 -2.33 4.01 20.67
C HIS A 139 -2.39 2.63 20.00
N ASP A 140 -1.82 1.61 20.65
CA ASP A 140 -1.78 0.26 20.09
C ASP A 140 -3.19 -0.33 19.94
N CYS A 141 -3.41 -1.11 18.90
CA CYS A 141 -4.72 -1.69 18.61
C CYS A 141 -5.24 -2.62 19.72
N THR A 142 -4.35 -3.24 20.48
CA THR A 142 -4.72 -4.08 21.64
C THR A 142 -5.47 -3.31 22.72
N ALA A 143 -5.26 -1.99 22.80
CA ALA A 143 -6.00 -1.12 23.71
C ALA A 143 -7.41 -0.77 23.20
N TYR A 144 -7.76 -1.06 21.93
CA TYR A 144 -8.99 -0.59 21.28
C TYR A 144 -9.92 -1.71 20.78
N TYR A 145 -9.65 -2.98 21.05
CA TYR A 145 -10.55 -4.06 20.63
C TYR A 145 -11.96 -3.98 21.27
N ASP A 146 -12.13 -3.14 22.29
CA ASP A 146 -13.44 -2.77 22.84
C ASP A 146 -14.15 -1.66 22.03
N ARG A 147 -13.53 -1.11 21.00
CA ARG A 147 -14.03 -0.11 20.05
C ARG A 147 -14.27 -0.75 18.69
N LEU A 148 -14.89 -0.01 17.76
CA LEU A 148 -15.09 -0.48 16.39
C LEU A 148 -13.81 -0.25 15.57
N VAL A 149 -12.86 -1.19 15.68
CA VAL A 149 -11.58 -1.13 14.97
C VAL A 149 -11.78 -1.42 13.49
N CYS A 150 -11.31 -0.50 12.63
CA CYS A 150 -11.35 -0.56 11.17
C CYS A 150 -9.95 -0.53 10.58
N TYR A 151 -9.78 -1.11 9.40
CA TYR A 151 -8.51 -1.17 8.72
C TYR A 151 -8.62 -1.23 7.20
N TYR A 152 -7.80 -0.44 6.51
CA TYR A 152 -7.45 -0.59 5.11
C TYR A 152 -6.07 -1.24 4.98
N PRO A 153 -5.86 -2.25 4.12
CA PRO A 153 -4.53 -2.68 3.73
C PRO A 153 -3.75 -1.53 3.09
N TYR A 154 -2.56 -1.24 3.64
CA TYR A 154 -1.71 -0.15 3.14
C TYR A 154 -1.06 -0.45 1.78
N ALA A 155 -1.14 -1.69 1.31
CA ALA A 155 -0.68 -2.16 0.01
C ALA A 155 -1.55 -3.31 -0.48
N PHE A 156 -1.50 -3.65 -1.75
CA PHE A 156 -2.10 -4.87 -2.26
C PHE A 156 -1.39 -6.10 -1.67
N TRP A 157 -2.15 -6.98 -1.02
CA TRP A 157 -1.64 -8.25 -0.54
C TRP A 157 -1.60 -9.26 -1.69
N THR A 158 -0.42 -9.48 -2.26
CA THR A 158 -0.23 -10.46 -3.34
C THR A 158 0.13 -11.85 -2.83
N SER A 159 0.76 -11.93 -1.65
CA SER A 159 1.20 -13.21 -1.07
C SER A 159 0.03 -14.02 -0.49
N LYS A 160 0.19 -15.36 -0.49
CA LYS A 160 -0.75 -16.28 0.14
C LYS A 160 -0.35 -16.59 1.59
N GLY A 161 -1.35 -17.00 2.38
CA GLY A 161 -1.11 -17.65 3.67
C GLY A 161 -1.50 -16.85 4.90
N LYS A 162 -1.24 -17.44 6.06
CA LYS A 162 -1.70 -16.95 7.36
C LYS A 162 -1.15 -15.58 7.74
N TRP A 163 0.05 -15.26 7.29
CA TRP A 163 0.74 -14.02 7.60
C TRP A 163 0.05 -12.76 7.05
N SER A 164 -0.71 -12.90 5.96
CA SER A 164 -1.41 -11.78 5.33
C SER A 164 -2.85 -11.61 5.82
N TYR A 165 -3.47 -12.66 6.41
CA TYR A 165 -4.93 -12.65 6.64
C TYR A 165 -5.35 -13.16 8.02
N ASN A 166 -4.45 -13.66 8.87
CA ASN A 166 -4.84 -14.37 10.11
C ASN A 166 -4.06 -13.97 11.37
N PHE A 167 -3.62 -12.71 11.47
CA PHE A 167 -3.17 -12.17 12.76
C PHE A 167 -4.36 -12.03 13.72
N HIS A 168 -4.09 -11.87 15.01
CA HIS A 168 -5.12 -11.53 16.01
C HIS A 168 -5.92 -10.32 15.58
N PHE A 169 -5.25 -9.27 15.13
CA PHE A 169 -5.87 -8.06 14.61
C PHE A 169 -6.95 -8.36 13.55
N HIS A 170 -6.66 -9.22 12.55
CA HIS A 170 -7.62 -9.55 11.50
C HIS A 170 -8.88 -10.22 12.04
N ASN A 171 -8.76 -10.98 13.13
CA ASN A 171 -9.86 -11.71 13.72
C ASN A 171 -10.63 -10.90 14.78
N LEU A 172 -10.01 -9.85 15.34
CA LEU A 172 -10.58 -9.00 16.40
C LEU A 172 -11.08 -7.65 15.89
N ALA A 173 -10.61 -7.16 14.74
CA ALA A 173 -11.13 -5.93 14.14
C ALA A 173 -12.62 -6.05 13.80
N TRP A 174 -13.35 -4.95 13.93
CA TRP A 174 -14.76 -4.89 13.57
C TRP A 174 -14.97 -4.92 12.06
N ARG A 175 -14.13 -4.18 11.31
CA ARG A 175 -14.17 -4.11 9.84
C ARG A 175 -12.77 -4.15 9.25
N LEU A 176 -12.63 -4.99 8.21
CA LEU A 176 -11.47 -5.03 7.32
C LEU A 176 -11.96 -4.69 5.92
N TYR A 177 -11.52 -3.59 5.37
CA TYR A 177 -11.94 -3.11 4.07
C TYR A 177 -10.95 -3.56 3.00
N TYR A 178 -11.25 -4.63 2.29
CA TYR A 178 -10.33 -5.27 1.34
C TYR A 178 -10.59 -4.82 -0.10
N SER A 179 -9.51 -4.92 -0.91
CA SER A 179 -9.48 -4.40 -2.26
C SER A 179 -10.35 -5.20 -3.23
N THR A 180 -10.38 -6.54 -3.13
CA THR A 180 -11.05 -7.39 -4.11
C THR A 180 -11.78 -8.57 -3.48
N ARG A 181 -12.67 -9.20 -4.25
CA ARG A 181 -13.32 -10.46 -3.86
C ARG A 181 -12.32 -11.61 -3.71
N MET A 182 -11.18 -11.56 -4.41
CA MET A 182 -10.13 -12.56 -4.26
C MET A 182 -9.47 -12.47 -2.88
N HIS A 183 -9.24 -11.25 -2.36
CA HIS A 183 -8.75 -11.05 -0.99
C HIS A 183 -9.76 -11.52 0.07
N LEU A 184 -11.07 -11.30 -0.17
CA LEU A 184 -12.11 -11.86 0.69
C LEU A 184 -12.06 -13.39 0.70
N LYS A 185 -11.92 -14.06 -0.47
CA LYS A 185 -11.80 -15.51 -0.60
C LYS A 185 -10.56 -16.04 0.16
N GLU A 186 -9.42 -15.34 0.07
CA GLU A 186 -8.22 -15.70 0.85
C GLU A 186 -8.46 -15.57 2.36
N ALA A 187 -9.12 -14.51 2.81
CA ALA A 187 -9.50 -14.36 4.22
C ALA A 187 -10.47 -15.44 4.68
N GLN A 188 -11.45 -15.82 3.86
CA GLN A 188 -12.39 -16.91 4.15
C GLN A 188 -11.68 -18.26 4.34
N ASN A 189 -10.64 -18.51 3.53
CA ASN A 189 -9.88 -19.75 3.56
C ASN A 189 -8.85 -19.78 4.69
N THR A 190 -8.34 -18.62 5.12
CA THR A 190 -7.15 -18.51 5.97
C THR A 190 -7.44 -18.01 7.38
N ALA A 191 -8.32 -17.01 7.53
CA ALA A 191 -8.62 -16.40 8.83
C ALA A 191 -9.48 -17.31 9.71
N CYS A 192 -9.21 -17.32 11.02
CA CYS A 192 -10.00 -18.10 11.99
C CYS A 192 -11.48 -17.68 12.02
N ASN A 193 -11.78 -16.39 11.83
CA ASN A 193 -13.12 -15.83 11.74
C ASN A 193 -13.76 -16.00 10.36
N ARG A 194 -13.05 -16.62 9.39
CA ARG A 194 -13.49 -16.86 8.00
C ARG A 194 -13.89 -15.57 7.27
N GLY A 195 -13.19 -14.47 7.53
CA GLY A 195 -13.41 -13.19 6.85
C GLY A 195 -14.79 -12.56 7.09
N ARG A 196 -15.49 -12.91 8.17
CA ARG A 196 -16.86 -12.40 8.46
C ARG A 196 -16.92 -10.89 8.63
N ASN A 197 -15.83 -10.27 9.04
CA ASN A 197 -15.66 -8.84 9.23
C ASN A 197 -15.10 -8.11 8.00
N VAL A 198 -14.86 -8.83 6.90
CA VAL A 198 -14.35 -8.24 5.66
C VAL A 198 -15.48 -7.61 4.84
N ARG A 199 -15.19 -6.42 4.28
CA ARG A 199 -15.99 -5.76 3.25
C ARG A 199 -15.09 -5.48 2.06
N VAL A 200 -15.59 -5.69 0.86
CA VAL A 200 -14.86 -5.38 -0.38
C VAL A 200 -15.30 -4.00 -0.83
N VAL A 201 -14.38 -3.05 -0.79
CA VAL A 201 -14.63 -1.64 -1.11
C VAL A 201 -13.77 -1.11 -2.27
N GLY A 202 -12.74 -1.84 -2.66
CA GLY A 202 -11.70 -1.41 -3.61
C GLY A 202 -10.36 -1.15 -2.89
N TYR A 203 -9.33 -0.86 -3.67
CA TYR A 203 -8.02 -0.50 -3.14
C TYR A 203 -8.01 0.96 -2.69
N PRO A 204 -7.57 1.31 -1.49
CA PRO A 204 -7.71 2.67 -0.96
C PRO A 204 -7.16 3.78 -1.86
N ASN A 205 -6.02 3.54 -2.52
CA ASN A 205 -5.45 4.51 -3.45
C ASN A 205 -6.10 4.47 -4.85
N ALA A 206 -7.08 3.61 -5.10
CA ALA A 206 -7.79 3.60 -6.39
C ALA A 206 -8.41 4.97 -6.70
N ASP A 207 -8.89 5.68 -5.68
CA ASP A 207 -9.48 7.00 -5.84
C ASP A 207 -8.48 8.02 -6.40
N ASP A 208 -7.17 7.89 -6.09
CA ASP A 208 -6.10 8.70 -6.67
C ASP A 208 -5.76 8.31 -8.11
N TYR A 209 -5.77 7.01 -8.43
CA TYR A 209 -5.48 6.51 -9.78
C TYR A 209 -6.64 6.72 -10.76
N LEU A 210 -7.87 6.87 -10.27
CA LEU A 210 -9.07 7.02 -11.08
C LEU A 210 -9.52 8.48 -11.25
N LYS A 211 -8.76 9.44 -10.74
CA LYS A 211 -9.00 10.87 -11.00
C LYS A 211 -8.85 11.19 -12.49
N GLN A 212 -9.43 12.31 -12.94
CA GLN A 212 -9.44 12.67 -14.36
C GLN A 212 -8.13 13.30 -14.85
N ASP A 213 -7.47 14.05 -13.98
CA ASP A 213 -6.30 14.84 -14.34
C ASP A 213 -5.06 14.40 -13.55
N PHE A 214 -3.95 14.24 -14.27
CA PHE A 214 -2.65 13.89 -13.73
C PHE A 214 -1.62 14.96 -14.07
N ASN A 215 -0.74 15.26 -13.12
CA ASN A 215 0.28 16.29 -13.28
C ASN A 215 1.47 15.76 -14.07
N GLU A 216 1.58 16.16 -15.35
CA GLU A 216 2.72 15.80 -16.19
C GLU A 216 4.02 16.53 -15.83
N SER A 217 3.98 17.59 -15.01
CA SER A 217 5.18 18.33 -14.58
C SER A 217 6.08 17.54 -13.61
N VAL A 218 5.66 16.34 -13.20
CA VAL A 218 6.51 15.38 -12.48
C VAL A 218 7.65 14.86 -13.36
N TRP A 219 7.54 14.99 -14.68
CA TRP A 219 8.61 14.64 -15.60
C TRP A 219 9.52 15.84 -15.87
N LYS A 220 10.84 15.59 -15.91
CA LYS A 220 11.81 16.62 -16.26
C LYS A 220 11.48 17.23 -17.63
N LEU A 221 11.38 18.55 -17.67
CA LEU A 221 11.09 19.26 -18.92
C LEU A 221 12.31 19.22 -19.85
N ILE A 222 12.11 18.77 -21.10
CA ILE A 222 13.10 18.76 -22.17
C ILE A 222 12.54 19.65 -23.30
N ASN A 223 13.15 20.81 -23.52
CA ASN A 223 12.65 21.86 -24.42
C ASN A 223 13.26 21.71 -25.84
N ASP A 224 13.15 20.55 -26.47
CA ASP A 224 13.66 20.29 -27.81
C ASP A 224 12.56 19.96 -28.84
N GLY A 225 11.29 19.97 -28.42
CA GLY A 225 10.14 19.67 -29.26
C GLY A 225 9.95 18.16 -29.57
N VAL A 226 10.78 17.30 -29.04
CA VAL A 226 10.70 15.84 -29.25
C VAL A 226 9.84 15.20 -28.16
N ARG A 227 8.79 14.47 -28.54
CA ARG A 227 8.01 13.65 -27.61
C ARG A 227 8.68 12.29 -27.44
N ARG A 228 9.22 12.05 -26.26
CA ARG A 228 9.84 10.79 -25.84
C ARG A 228 8.83 9.88 -25.15
N LYS A 229 9.07 8.57 -25.25
CA LYS A 229 8.38 7.60 -24.42
C LYS A 229 8.92 7.65 -22.98
N ARG A 230 8.03 7.80 -22.01
CA ARG A 230 8.34 7.95 -20.59
C ARG A 230 8.38 6.59 -19.91
N ILE A 231 9.55 6.15 -19.50
CA ILE A 231 9.77 4.84 -18.84
C ILE A 231 10.14 5.05 -17.39
N ILE A 232 9.52 4.30 -16.49
CA ILE A 232 9.91 4.25 -15.08
C ILE A 232 10.79 3.02 -14.90
N TRP A 233 11.98 3.19 -14.31
CA TRP A 233 12.78 2.09 -13.82
C TRP A 233 12.80 2.09 -12.30
N ALA A 234 12.20 1.04 -11.68
CA ALA A 234 11.94 1.00 -10.24
C ALA A 234 12.52 -0.25 -9.57
N PRO A 235 13.84 -0.30 -9.36
CA PRO A 235 14.48 -1.43 -8.70
C PRO A 235 14.25 -1.47 -7.19
N HIS A 236 14.13 -2.70 -6.66
CA HIS A 236 13.98 -2.98 -5.24
C HIS A 236 15.33 -2.93 -4.51
N TYR A 237 15.29 -2.83 -3.18
CA TYR A 237 16.48 -2.78 -2.33
C TYR A 237 17.11 -4.14 -2.00
N SER A 238 16.44 -5.26 -2.31
CA SER A 238 16.89 -6.63 -1.94
C SER A 238 18.03 -7.11 -2.85
N ILE A 239 19.16 -6.40 -2.83
CA ILE A 239 20.32 -6.67 -3.68
C ILE A 239 21.27 -7.74 -3.11
N THR A 240 21.11 -8.11 -1.83
CA THR A 240 21.94 -9.12 -1.17
C THR A 240 21.13 -10.33 -0.69
N PRO A 241 21.79 -11.52 -0.51
CA PRO A 241 21.13 -12.75 -0.05
C PRO A 241 20.47 -12.65 1.34
N GLU A 242 20.93 -11.73 2.17
CA GLU A 242 20.55 -11.60 3.59
C GLU A 242 19.07 -11.25 3.78
N PHE A 243 18.46 -10.63 2.76
CA PHE A 243 17.04 -10.28 2.83
C PHE A 243 16.10 -11.49 2.72
N GLY A 244 16.58 -12.68 2.36
CA GLY A 244 15.75 -13.89 2.24
C GLY A 244 14.57 -13.77 1.28
N LEU A 245 14.48 -12.67 0.55
CA LEU A 245 13.40 -12.38 -0.39
C LEU A 245 13.69 -13.04 -1.74
N VAL A 246 12.63 -13.50 -2.39
CA VAL A 246 12.70 -14.12 -3.71
C VAL A 246 11.64 -13.44 -4.59
N PRO A 247 12.00 -12.98 -5.79
CA PRO A 247 13.36 -12.89 -6.34
C PRO A 247 14.15 -11.76 -5.66
N ARG A 248 15.48 -11.84 -5.77
CA ARG A 248 16.34 -10.70 -5.44
C ARG A 248 16.27 -9.67 -6.56
N SER A 249 16.51 -8.41 -6.20
CA SER A 249 16.58 -7.34 -7.19
C SER A 249 17.69 -7.58 -8.21
N GLN A 250 17.38 -7.31 -9.47
CA GLN A 250 18.31 -7.34 -10.59
C GLN A 250 19.15 -6.05 -10.70
N PHE A 251 19.04 -5.13 -9.73
CA PHE A 251 19.74 -3.85 -9.79
C PHE A 251 21.23 -4.00 -10.09
N LEU A 252 21.95 -4.90 -9.40
CA LEU A 252 23.41 -5.03 -9.56
C LEU A 252 23.82 -5.40 -11.00
N SER A 253 23.04 -6.20 -11.69
CA SER A 253 23.30 -6.60 -13.09
C SER A 253 22.79 -5.59 -14.10
N LEU A 254 21.71 -4.87 -13.79
CA LEU A 254 21.05 -3.96 -14.72
C LEU A 254 21.46 -2.49 -14.57
N ALA A 255 22.12 -2.10 -13.47
CA ALA A 255 22.39 -0.71 -13.17
C ALA A 255 23.11 0.04 -14.30
N GLU A 256 24.32 -0.40 -14.66
CA GLU A 256 25.10 0.26 -15.71
C GLU A 256 24.47 0.08 -17.12
N PRO A 257 23.95 -1.11 -17.49
CA PRO A 257 23.24 -1.28 -18.75
C PRO A 257 22.01 -0.39 -18.91
N MET A 258 21.20 -0.20 -17.84
CA MET A 258 20.01 0.68 -17.90
C MET A 258 20.39 2.15 -18.12
N LEU A 259 21.43 2.63 -17.43
CA LEU A 259 21.91 4.00 -17.62
C LEU A 259 22.48 4.19 -19.04
N ARG A 260 23.15 3.18 -19.59
CA ARG A 260 23.65 3.17 -20.97
C ARG A 260 22.48 3.19 -21.95
N LEU A 261 21.46 2.33 -21.80
CA LEU A 261 20.27 2.31 -22.63
C LEU A 261 19.58 3.69 -22.65
N ALA A 262 19.41 4.32 -21.50
CA ALA A 262 18.81 5.66 -21.42
C ALA A 262 19.59 6.69 -22.23
N ARG A 263 20.92 6.66 -22.19
CA ARG A 263 21.80 7.57 -22.95
C ARG A 263 21.79 7.28 -24.44
N GLU A 264 21.86 6.02 -24.85
CA GLU A 264 21.86 5.61 -26.25
C GLU A 264 20.53 5.89 -26.96
N GLN A 265 19.43 5.86 -26.22
CA GLN A 265 18.08 6.12 -26.72
C GLN A 265 17.55 7.52 -26.34
N HIS A 266 18.44 8.48 -26.10
CA HIS A 266 18.07 9.81 -25.55
C HIS A 266 17.05 10.56 -26.40
N ASP A 267 16.99 10.34 -27.71
CA ASP A 267 16.00 10.95 -28.63
C ASP A 267 14.63 10.26 -28.58
N ALA A 268 14.56 9.00 -28.14
CA ALA A 268 13.36 8.19 -28.18
C ALA A 268 12.68 8.00 -26.80
N ILE A 269 13.47 7.96 -25.72
CA ILE A 269 12.95 7.71 -24.39
C ILE A 269 13.40 8.75 -23.36
N GLN A 270 12.56 8.94 -22.36
CA GLN A 270 12.86 9.65 -21.11
C GLN A 270 12.70 8.65 -19.96
N VAL A 271 13.65 8.58 -19.03
CA VAL A 271 13.65 7.57 -17.97
C VAL A 271 13.64 8.22 -16.59
N ALA A 272 12.63 7.86 -15.78
CA ALA A 272 12.60 8.16 -14.35
C ALA A 272 13.16 6.96 -13.58
N PHE A 273 14.33 7.13 -12.96
CA PHE A 273 14.89 6.21 -12.01
C PHE A 273 14.18 6.39 -10.66
N LYS A 274 13.33 5.43 -10.31
CA LYS A 274 12.55 5.42 -9.06
C LYS A 274 12.97 4.26 -8.15
N PRO A 275 14.15 4.36 -7.53
CA PRO A 275 14.65 3.30 -6.65
C PRO A 275 13.78 3.18 -5.39
N HIS A 276 13.72 1.96 -4.84
CA HIS A 276 13.16 1.80 -3.50
C HIS A 276 13.94 2.67 -2.49
N PRO A 277 13.28 3.34 -1.52
CA PRO A 277 13.93 4.28 -0.59
C PRO A 277 15.15 3.72 0.16
N ARG A 278 15.16 2.42 0.43
CA ARG A 278 16.30 1.75 1.09
C ARG A 278 17.45 1.41 0.16
N LEU A 279 17.29 1.44 -1.17
CA LEU A 279 18.32 0.97 -2.10
C LEU A 279 19.64 1.72 -1.92
N LEU A 280 19.60 3.03 -1.81
CA LEU A 280 20.82 3.84 -1.62
C LEU A 280 21.59 3.43 -0.34
N THR A 281 20.89 3.20 0.75
CA THR A 281 21.48 2.75 2.02
C THR A 281 22.12 1.37 1.90
N GLU A 282 21.49 0.46 1.18
CA GLU A 282 22.03 -0.89 0.95
C GLU A 282 23.23 -0.85 0.00
N LEU A 283 23.24 0.02 -0.99
CA LEU A 283 24.41 0.24 -1.87
C LEU A 283 25.61 0.79 -1.09
N TYR A 284 25.40 1.69 -0.13
CA TYR A 284 26.49 2.19 0.73
C TYR A 284 27.18 1.07 1.52
N ARG A 285 26.43 0.01 1.86
CA ARG A 285 26.94 -1.16 2.60
C ARG A 285 27.51 -2.24 1.69
N HIS A 286 27.19 -2.20 0.40
CA HIS A 286 27.58 -3.23 -0.56
C HIS A 286 29.08 -3.12 -0.89
N PRO A 287 29.87 -4.22 -0.81
CA PRO A 287 31.34 -4.17 -0.92
C PRO A 287 31.84 -3.65 -2.27
N GLU A 288 31.11 -3.89 -3.37
CA GLU A 288 31.50 -3.44 -4.71
C GLU A 288 30.98 -2.04 -5.07
N TRP A 289 30.06 -1.48 -4.28
CA TRP A 289 29.47 -0.17 -4.54
C TRP A 289 30.05 0.89 -3.61
N GLY A 290 29.75 0.85 -2.35
CA GLY A 290 30.13 1.89 -1.40
C GLY A 290 29.46 3.25 -1.66
N ARG A 291 29.75 4.22 -0.80
CA ARG A 291 29.11 5.54 -0.86
C ARG A 291 29.45 6.30 -2.15
N GLU A 292 30.73 6.37 -2.47
CA GLU A 292 31.20 7.19 -3.61
C GLU A 292 30.59 6.76 -4.95
N ARG A 293 30.63 5.46 -5.23
CA ARG A 293 30.05 4.91 -6.47
C ARG A 293 28.53 5.05 -6.50
N ALA A 294 27.85 4.80 -5.38
CA ALA A 294 26.41 4.93 -5.30
C ALA A 294 25.95 6.38 -5.52
N ASP A 295 26.61 7.35 -4.87
CA ASP A 295 26.32 8.77 -5.04
C ASP A 295 26.58 9.26 -6.48
N ALA A 296 27.69 8.78 -7.10
CA ALA A 296 28.01 9.09 -8.49
C ALA A 296 26.98 8.51 -9.46
N TYR A 297 26.51 7.30 -9.20
CA TYR A 297 25.47 6.64 -10.00
C TYR A 297 24.12 7.39 -9.94
N TYR A 298 23.69 7.78 -8.74
CA TYR A 298 22.45 8.57 -8.57
C TYR A 298 22.58 9.95 -9.24
N ARG A 299 23.72 10.61 -9.14
CA ARG A 299 23.98 11.87 -9.86
C ARG A 299 23.89 11.70 -11.37
N SER A 300 24.41 10.60 -11.92
CA SER A 300 24.30 10.34 -13.36
C SER A 300 22.85 10.27 -13.86
N TRP A 301 21.92 9.77 -13.04
CA TRP A 301 20.49 9.79 -13.33
C TRP A 301 19.86 11.18 -13.16
N ALA A 302 20.27 11.91 -12.12
CA ALA A 302 19.74 13.24 -11.84
C ALA A 302 20.16 14.30 -12.88
N GLU A 303 21.41 14.20 -13.34
CA GLU A 303 22.04 15.21 -14.24
C GLU A 303 21.88 14.88 -15.73
N GLY A 304 21.55 13.64 -16.10
CA GLY A 304 21.37 13.22 -17.50
C GLY A 304 20.26 14.03 -18.21
N GLU A 305 20.40 14.26 -19.51
CA GLU A 305 19.48 15.11 -20.29
C GLU A 305 18.05 14.57 -20.29
N ASN A 306 17.87 13.25 -20.53
CA ASN A 306 16.59 12.55 -20.61
C ASN A 306 16.30 11.67 -19.39
N THR A 307 16.97 11.92 -18.26
CA THR A 307 16.82 11.13 -17.05
C THR A 307 16.53 11.98 -15.83
N GLN A 308 15.93 11.37 -14.82
CA GLN A 308 15.64 11.98 -13.51
C GLN A 308 15.65 10.93 -12.41
N VAL A 309 15.81 11.36 -11.16
CA VAL A 309 15.65 10.52 -9.96
C VAL A 309 14.35 10.88 -9.26
N GLU A 310 13.53 9.87 -8.99
CA GLU A 310 12.23 10.04 -8.33
C GLU A 310 12.19 9.32 -6.99
N THR A 311 12.01 10.08 -5.91
CA THR A 311 11.92 9.53 -4.54
C THR A 311 10.61 9.86 -3.84
N GLY A 312 9.78 10.73 -4.44
CA GLY A 312 8.52 11.22 -3.88
C GLY A 312 7.29 10.38 -4.26
N GLU A 313 6.15 11.05 -4.24
CA GLU A 313 4.85 10.55 -4.66
C GLU A 313 4.91 9.98 -6.09
N PHE A 314 4.07 9.00 -6.40
CA PHE A 314 4.25 8.25 -7.63
C PHE A 314 2.98 8.06 -8.46
N VAL A 315 1.81 8.50 -8.00
CA VAL A 315 0.56 8.34 -8.75
C VAL A 315 0.64 9.07 -10.09
N ASP A 316 0.97 10.37 -10.07
CA ASP A 316 1.09 11.16 -11.30
C ASP A 316 2.20 10.64 -12.22
N LEU A 317 3.33 10.18 -11.65
CA LEU A 317 4.41 9.56 -12.41
C LEU A 317 3.95 8.28 -13.13
N PHE A 318 3.19 7.40 -12.43
CA PHE A 318 2.68 6.16 -13.00
C PHE A 318 1.69 6.45 -14.13
N MET A 319 0.73 7.33 -13.87
CA MET A 319 -0.37 7.59 -14.80
C MET A 319 0.04 8.41 -16.03
N THR A 320 1.19 9.10 -15.97
CA THR A 320 1.74 9.88 -17.09
C THR A 320 2.95 9.24 -17.77
N SER A 321 3.31 8.01 -17.37
CA SER A 321 4.34 7.20 -18.02
C SER A 321 3.78 6.38 -19.17
N ASP A 322 4.66 5.90 -20.06
CA ASP A 322 4.31 4.98 -21.15
C ASP A 322 4.66 3.51 -20.82
N ALA A 323 5.58 3.28 -19.89
CA ALA A 323 5.96 1.93 -19.43
C ALA A 323 6.66 1.93 -18.07
N MET A 324 6.68 0.74 -17.42
CA MET A 324 7.49 0.52 -16.23
C MET A 324 8.33 -0.75 -16.35
N ILE A 325 9.55 -0.67 -15.85
CA ILE A 325 10.47 -1.81 -15.66
C ILE A 325 10.80 -1.86 -14.16
N HIS A 326 10.48 -2.97 -13.48
CA HIS A 326 10.70 -3.07 -12.03
C HIS A 326 10.94 -4.50 -11.57
N ASP A 327 11.38 -4.64 -10.33
CA ASP A 327 11.46 -5.90 -9.58
C ASP A 327 10.91 -5.76 -8.14
N SER A 328 10.09 -4.71 -7.92
CA SER A 328 9.48 -4.40 -6.63
C SER A 328 8.09 -5.03 -6.51
N GLY A 329 7.86 -5.78 -5.44
CA GLY A 329 6.53 -6.33 -5.13
C GLY A 329 5.47 -5.25 -4.87
N SER A 330 5.87 -4.08 -4.40
CA SER A 330 4.96 -2.97 -4.09
C SER A 330 4.24 -2.42 -5.32
N PHE A 331 4.88 -2.45 -6.48
CA PHE A 331 4.33 -1.90 -7.72
C PHE A 331 3.68 -2.93 -8.64
N ALA A 332 3.75 -4.21 -8.27
CA ALA A 332 3.28 -5.32 -9.11
C ALA A 332 1.78 -5.27 -9.45
N VAL A 333 0.98 -4.52 -8.69
CA VAL A 333 -0.44 -4.34 -8.96
C VAL A 333 -0.76 -2.90 -9.30
N GLU A 334 -0.20 -1.94 -8.57
CA GLU A 334 -0.58 -0.52 -8.66
C GLU A 334 -0.35 0.05 -10.06
N TYR A 335 0.72 -0.37 -10.75
CA TYR A 335 0.99 0.13 -12.09
C TYR A 335 -0.05 -0.31 -13.13
N HIS A 336 -0.81 -1.37 -12.89
CA HIS A 336 -1.88 -1.79 -13.79
C HIS A 336 -3.03 -0.79 -13.92
N TYR A 337 -3.14 0.18 -12.99
CA TYR A 337 -4.08 1.30 -13.16
C TYR A 337 -3.78 2.17 -14.39
N SER A 338 -2.53 2.27 -14.80
CA SER A 338 -2.13 3.00 -16.02
C SER A 338 -2.53 2.28 -17.31
N LEU A 339 -2.79 0.97 -17.25
CA LEU A 339 -2.99 0.06 -18.38
C LEU A 339 -1.78 -0.03 -19.33
N ASN A 340 -0.68 0.63 -19.03
CA ASN A 340 0.51 0.67 -19.86
C ASN A 340 1.37 -0.60 -19.66
N PRO A 341 2.24 -0.93 -20.63
CA PRO A 341 3.08 -2.11 -20.55
C PRO A 341 4.02 -2.04 -19.35
N VAL A 342 4.15 -3.17 -18.68
CA VAL A 342 4.99 -3.32 -17.49
C VAL A 342 5.83 -4.58 -17.59
N MET A 343 7.12 -4.46 -17.24
CA MET A 343 8.06 -5.57 -17.19
C MET A 343 8.51 -5.83 -15.75
N PHE A 344 8.48 -7.09 -15.35
CA PHE A 344 9.08 -7.54 -14.09
C PHE A 344 10.43 -8.19 -14.37
N THR A 345 11.51 -7.65 -13.78
CA THR A 345 12.86 -8.18 -13.99
C THR A 345 13.19 -9.25 -12.95
N SER A 346 13.43 -10.47 -13.42
CA SER A 346 13.84 -11.63 -12.61
C SER A 346 14.43 -12.71 -13.51
N PRO A 347 15.55 -13.36 -13.12
CA PRO A 347 16.08 -14.52 -13.86
C PRO A 347 15.09 -15.69 -13.89
N ASP A 348 14.32 -15.85 -12.80
CA ASP A 348 13.29 -16.89 -12.63
C ASP A 348 12.14 -16.36 -11.78
N LEU A 349 10.94 -16.33 -12.33
CA LEU A 349 9.73 -15.84 -11.67
C LEU A 349 9.00 -16.96 -10.89
N GLU A 350 9.23 -18.23 -11.19
CA GLU A 350 8.49 -19.34 -10.59
C GLU A 350 8.58 -19.40 -9.05
N PRO A 351 9.74 -19.20 -8.41
CA PRO A 351 9.82 -19.17 -6.96
C PRO A 351 8.96 -18.07 -6.33
N LEU A 352 8.85 -16.90 -6.98
CA LEU A 352 7.96 -15.82 -6.54
C LEU A 352 6.50 -16.26 -6.69
N LEU A 353 6.11 -16.73 -7.86
CA LEU A 353 4.72 -17.18 -8.15
C LEU A 353 4.26 -18.27 -7.18
N ALA A 354 5.17 -19.15 -6.75
CA ALA A 354 4.87 -20.19 -5.78
C ALA A 354 4.43 -19.65 -4.41
N THR A 355 4.85 -18.41 -4.05
CA THR A 355 4.49 -17.75 -2.77
C THR A 355 3.24 -16.87 -2.88
N GLN A 356 2.76 -16.60 -4.11
CA GLN A 356 1.66 -15.69 -4.36
C GLN A 356 0.28 -16.35 -4.21
N SER A 357 -0.69 -15.54 -3.80
CA SER A 357 -2.12 -15.84 -3.88
C SER A 357 -2.57 -15.96 -5.34
N GLU A 358 -3.80 -16.39 -5.58
CA GLU A 358 -4.39 -16.40 -6.93
C GLU A 358 -4.36 -14.98 -7.54
N PHE A 359 -4.74 -13.96 -6.76
CA PHE A 359 -4.67 -12.56 -7.17
C PHE A 359 -3.25 -12.12 -7.55
N GLY A 360 -2.27 -12.39 -6.69
CA GLY A 360 -0.87 -12.04 -6.96
C GLY A 360 -0.33 -12.74 -8.21
N ARG A 361 -0.58 -14.06 -8.37
CA ARG A 361 -0.17 -14.79 -9.58
C ARG A 361 -0.79 -14.19 -10.85
N THR A 362 -2.07 -13.81 -10.79
CA THR A 362 -2.74 -13.16 -11.92
C THR A 362 -2.04 -11.85 -12.27
N ALA A 363 -1.81 -10.97 -11.29
CA ALA A 363 -1.13 -9.70 -11.52
C ALA A 363 0.27 -9.87 -12.14
N TYR A 364 1.10 -10.75 -11.56
CA TYR A 364 2.46 -10.98 -12.08
C TYR A 364 2.50 -11.57 -13.49
N LYS A 365 1.51 -12.39 -13.87
CA LYS A 365 1.41 -12.94 -15.24
C LYS A 365 1.06 -11.91 -16.30
N LEU A 366 0.64 -10.72 -15.90
CA LEU A 366 0.35 -9.60 -16.81
C LEU A 366 1.58 -8.70 -17.07
N HIS A 367 2.73 -9.07 -16.50
CA HIS A 367 4.00 -8.42 -16.76
C HIS A 367 4.75 -9.14 -17.88
N TYR A 368 5.40 -8.37 -18.75
CA TYR A 368 6.51 -8.92 -19.54
C TYR A 368 7.62 -9.37 -18.58
N GLN A 369 8.32 -10.43 -18.93
CA GLN A 369 9.43 -10.92 -18.13
C GLN A 369 10.75 -10.42 -18.69
N GLY A 370 11.64 -9.92 -17.83
CA GLY A 370 12.99 -9.50 -18.17
C GLY A 370 14.00 -10.32 -17.36
N ARG A 371 14.56 -11.36 -17.97
CA ARG A 371 15.56 -12.22 -17.32
C ARG A 371 16.95 -11.60 -17.31
N ASP A 372 17.21 -10.79 -18.34
CA ASP A 372 18.48 -10.09 -18.54
C ASP A 372 18.28 -8.79 -19.32
N MET A 373 19.36 -8.08 -19.60
CA MET A 373 19.32 -6.80 -20.30
C MET A 373 18.85 -6.94 -21.75
N SER A 374 19.10 -8.05 -22.43
CA SER A 374 18.66 -8.24 -23.81
C SER A 374 17.15 -8.29 -23.94
N GLU A 375 16.46 -8.91 -22.97
CA GLU A 375 15.00 -8.91 -22.90
C GLU A 375 14.43 -7.52 -22.53
N VAL A 376 15.14 -6.76 -21.69
CA VAL A 376 14.79 -5.35 -21.38
C VAL A 376 14.90 -4.49 -22.66
N GLU A 377 15.99 -4.61 -23.41
CA GLU A 377 16.19 -3.88 -24.67
C GLU A 377 15.12 -4.26 -25.72
N ALA A 378 14.79 -5.54 -25.83
CA ALA A 378 13.70 -6.01 -26.68
C ALA A 378 12.34 -5.43 -26.26
N PHE A 379 12.03 -5.41 -24.98
CA PHE A 379 10.81 -4.80 -24.46
C PHE A 379 10.73 -3.31 -24.79
N VAL A 380 11.81 -2.55 -24.58
CA VAL A 380 11.84 -1.13 -24.91
C VAL A 380 11.66 -0.92 -26.42
N ARG A 381 12.38 -1.68 -27.26
CA ARG A 381 12.32 -1.56 -28.73
C ARG A 381 10.96 -1.96 -29.29
N ASP A 382 10.48 -3.15 -28.94
CA ASP A 382 9.34 -3.77 -29.62
C ASP A 382 7.99 -3.38 -28.99
N VAL A 383 7.94 -3.32 -27.65
CA VAL A 383 6.70 -3.04 -26.94
C VAL A 383 6.51 -1.54 -26.70
N VAL A 384 7.53 -0.85 -26.16
CA VAL A 384 7.39 0.56 -25.78
C VAL A 384 7.47 1.48 -27.00
N LEU A 385 8.49 1.34 -27.81
CA LEU A 385 8.71 2.16 -29.00
C LEU A 385 7.91 1.64 -30.21
N GLY A 386 7.89 0.33 -30.42
CA GLY A 386 7.17 -0.32 -31.53
C GLY A 386 5.66 -0.43 -31.34
N GLY A 387 5.16 -0.28 -30.10
CA GLY A 387 3.72 -0.36 -29.80
C GLY A 387 3.13 -1.77 -29.85
N HIS A 388 3.95 -2.83 -29.89
CA HIS A 388 3.49 -4.22 -29.95
C HIS A 388 3.13 -4.78 -28.57
N ASP A 389 2.16 -4.16 -27.91
CA ASP A 389 1.71 -4.56 -26.58
C ASP A 389 0.65 -5.67 -26.63
N THR A 390 1.09 -6.90 -26.66
CA THR A 390 0.23 -8.09 -26.73
C THR A 390 -0.53 -8.39 -25.44
N MET A 391 -0.18 -7.75 -24.32
CA MET A 391 -0.82 -7.98 -23.03
C MET A 391 -1.86 -6.91 -22.67
N ARG A 392 -2.09 -5.92 -23.52
CA ARG A 392 -3.01 -4.80 -23.26
C ARG A 392 -4.40 -5.26 -22.88
N SER A 393 -5.01 -6.14 -23.66
CA SER A 393 -6.36 -6.64 -23.42
C SER A 393 -6.49 -7.42 -22.11
N TRP A 394 -5.43 -8.15 -21.71
CA TRP A 394 -5.41 -8.85 -20.43
C TRP A 394 -5.30 -7.89 -19.24
N ARG A 395 -4.54 -6.81 -19.35
CA ARG A 395 -4.48 -5.76 -18.33
C ARG A 395 -5.80 -5.00 -18.22
N GLU A 396 -6.48 -4.71 -19.34
CA GLU A 396 -7.81 -4.11 -19.35
C GLU A 396 -8.85 -5.02 -18.68
N TRP A 397 -8.81 -6.33 -18.94
CA TRP A 397 -9.64 -7.30 -18.24
C TRP A 397 -9.38 -7.29 -16.73
N PHE A 398 -8.11 -7.33 -16.32
CA PHE A 398 -7.72 -7.34 -14.90
C PHE A 398 -8.14 -6.05 -14.18
N PHE A 399 -7.95 -4.92 -14.84
CA PHE A 399 -8.39 -3.63 -14.35
C PHE A 399 -9.90 -3.60 -14.11
N ASN A 400 -10.69 -3.96 -15.12
CA ASN A 400 -12.15 -3.94 -15.04
C ASN A 400 -12.70 -4.94 -14.00
N GLU A 401 -12.11 -6.12 -13.90
CA GLU A 401 -12.62 -7.19 -13.03
C GLU A 401 -12.14 -7.05 -11.58
N HIS A 402 -10.93 -6.50 -11.36
CA HIS A 402 -10.29 -6.56 -10.04
C HIS A 402 -9.86 -5.21 -9.45
N LEU A 403 -9.61 -4.18 -10.26
CA LEU A 403 -9.05 -2.92 -9.78
C LEU A 403 -10.10 -1.83 -9.59
N LEU A 404 -11.17 -1.84 -10.36
CA LEU A 404 -12.26 -0.89 -10.19
C LEU A 404 -12.97 -1.12 -8.85
N PRO A 405 -13.23 -0.06 -8.06
CA PRO A 405 -14.06 -0.15 -6.87
C PRO A 405 -15.47 -0.63 -7.22
N PRO A 406 -16.11 -1.44 -6.37
CA PRO A 406 -17.44 -1.96 -6.66
C PRO A 406 -18.51 -0.86 -6.74
N GLY A 407 -19.52 -1.09 -7.59
CA GLY A 407 -20.71 -0.24 -7.67
C GLY A 407 -20.51 1.11 -8.37
N GLY A 408 -19.38 1.34 -9.05
CA GLY A 408 -19.10 2.60 -9.74
C GLY A 408 -18.89 3.81 -8.79
N LYS A 409 -18.64 3.55 -7.52
CA LYS A 409 -18.36 4.54 -6.47
C LYS A 409 -16.88 4.55 -6.14
N THR A 410 -16.40 5.61 -5.48
CA THR A 410 -15.06 5.65 -4.92
C THR A 410 -14.91 4.68 -3.74
N VAL A 411 -13.68 4.32 -3.39
CA VAL A 411 -13.40 3.46 -2.23
C VAL A 411 -13.84 4.13 -0.94
N ALA A 412 -13.60 5.44 -0.84
CA ALA A 412 -14.03 6.24 0.30
C ALA A 412 -15.56 6.23 0.43
N GLN A 413 -16.30 6.38 -0.69
CA GLN A 413 -17.76 6.33 -0.69
C GLN A 413 -18.29 4.95 -0.29
N ASN A 414 -17.74 3.85 -0.85
CA ASN A 414 -18.11 2.49 -0.48
C ASN A 414 -17.90 2.21 1.01
N THR A 415 -16.84 2.76 1.59
CA THR A 415 -16.55 2.61 3.03
C THR A 415 -17.51 3.41 3.89
N LEU A 416 -17.79 4.66 3.49
CA LEU A 416 -18.75 5.50 4.19
C LEU A 416 -20.16 4.89 4.15
N ASP A 417 -20.55 4.29 3.01
CA ASP A 417 -21.82 3.57 2.85
C ASP A 417 -21.93 2.37 3.81
N ASP A 418 -20.86 1.52 3.93
CA ASP A 418 -20.87 0.40 4.91
C ASP A 418 -20.95 0.90 6.36
N LEU A 419 -20.26 2.00 6.67
CA LEU A 419 -20.32 2.61 8.00
C LEU A 419 -21.71 3.16 8.29
N ALA A 420 -22.28 3.93 7.37
CA ALA A 420 -23.60 4.53 7.53
C ALA A 420 -24.70 3.46 7.67
N TRP A 421 -24.70 2.46 6.79
CA TRP A 421 -25.59 1.31 6.92
C TRP A 421 -25.42 0.58 8.25
N SER A 422 -24.15 0.34 8.65
CA SER A 422 -23.87 -0.41 9.88
C SER A 422 -24.23 0.35 11.14
N LEU A 423 -24.07 1.68 11.17
CA LEU A 423 -24.18 2.50 12.38
C LEU A 423 -25.53 3.23 12.50
N PHE A 424 -26.21 3.51 11.38
CA PHE A 424 -27.44 4.33 11.40
C PHE A 424 -28.67 3.62 10.82
N ASP A 425 -28.50 2.43 10.21
CA ASP A 425 -29.58 1.72 9.45
C ASP A 425 -30.10 2.48 8.23
N GLU A 426 -29.35 3.46 7.73
CA GLU A 426 -29.73 4.29 6.61
C GLU A 426 -28.81 4.06 5.42
N PRO A 427 -29.35 3.80 4.21
CA PRO A 427 -28.54 3.96 3.00
C PRO A 427 -28.16 5.43 2.86
N LEU A 428 -26.97 5.72 2.36
CA LEU A 428 -26.63 7.04 1.86
C LEU A 428 -27.42 7.28 0.57
N GLU A 429 -28.05 8.45 0.46
CA GLU A 429 -28.72 8.91 -0.75
C GLU A 429 -27.75 9.11 -1.91
#